data_897857baecebac7df55bd24db8adc08e
#
_entry.id   897857baecebac7df55bd24db8adc08e
#
_cell.length_a   1.000
_cell.length_b   1.000
_cell.length_c   1.000
_cell.angle_alpha   90.00
_cell.angle_beta   90.00
_cell.angle_gamma   90.00
#
_symmetry.space_group_name_H-M   'P 1'
#
loop_
_entity.id
_entity.type
_entity.pdbx_description
1 polymer ?
#
loop_
_entity_poly.entity_id
_entity_poly.type
_entity_poly.pdbx_seq_one_letter_code
_entity_poly.pdbx_strand_id
1 'polypeptide(L)'
;ATNLTEVTESMLMNALITSGITSADVKVSAPFKVTGTSALSGILAGVEEVGGFEISLKQKETAQKEIETTVAVGDEIGSEEASTLINDVKTEVIKEQPETEEEIKEIVENITNQYNVNISVNAKDSIVNLMSDVNDLDLDYSELKNSLKEASNKLSNNLKELGIKLKEEGFFEKIKNWFVDLWDKFISLFRSSDSNEEENTDSIPLELNQEPTKEQS
;
A
#
# COMPACT_ATOMS: atom_id res chain seq x y z
N ALA A 1 7.55 11.54 -20.93
CA ALA A 1 6.60 10.77 -21.77
C ALA A 1 6.14 11.62 -22.97
N THR A 2 6.05 11.03 -24.14
CA THR A 2 5.63 11.73 -25.35
C THR A 2 4.46 10.97 -26.01
N ASN A 3 3.41 11.70 -26.40
CA ASN A 3 2.20 11.15 -27.01
C ASN A 3 1.38 10.20 -26.11
N LEU A 4 1.46 10.35 -24.78
CA LEU A 4 0.52 9.72 -23.86
C LEU A 4 -0.69 10.63 -23.65
N THR A 5 -1.88 10.05 -23.64
CA THR A 5 -3.13 10.74 -23.33
C THR A 5 -3.68 10.25 -22.01
N GLU A 6 -4.28 11.15 -21.26
CA GLU A 6 -5.03 10.86 -20.01
C GLU A 6 -4.19 10.31 -18.83
N VAL A 7 -2.85 10.19 -19.01
CA VAL A 7 -1.98 9.70 -17.93
C VAL A 7 -0.77 10.60 -17.72
N THR A 8 -0.40 10.75 -16.46
CA THR A 8 0.80 11.46 -16.04
C THR A 8 1.97 10.48 -15.79
N GLU A 9 3.18 11.02 -15.65
CA GLU A 9 4.34 10.23 -15.21
C GLU A 9 4.11 9.66 -13.80
N SER A 10 3.40 10.38 -12.97
CA SER A 10 3.04 9.99 -11.60
C SER A 10 2.16 8.73 -11.59
N MET A 11 1.14 8.68 -12.45
CA MET A 11 0.27 7.50 -12.61
C MET A 11 1.06 6.27 -13.06
N LEU A 12 1.93 6.43 -14.06
CA LEU A 12 2.76 5.33 -14.54
C LEU A 12 3.74 4.82 -13.49
N MET A 13 4.37 5.74 -12.75
CA MET A 13 5.26 5.38 -11.64
C MET A 13 4.54 4.54 -10.59
N ASN A 14 3.36 4.98 -10.17
CA ASN A 14 2.54 4.25 -9.20
C ASN A 14 2.17 2.85 -9.69
N ALA A 15 1.72 2.71 -10.94
CA ALA A 15 1.34 1.44 -11.55
C ALA A 15 2.54 0.47 -11.69
N LEU A 16 3.74 0.98 -11.96
CA LEU A 16 4.96 0.17 -11.99
C LEU A 16 5.31 -0.40 -10.61
N ILE A 17 5.16 0.38 -9.55
CA ILE A 17 5.36 -0.11 -8.17
C ILE A 17 4.34 -1.21 -7.84
N THR A 18 3.08 -1.06 -8.23
CA THR A 18 2.02 -2.08 -8.07
C THR A 18 2.34 -3.36 -8.86
N SER A 19 3.05 -3.23 -9.98
CA SER A 19 3.57 -4.38 -10.73
C SER A 19 4.81 -5.05 -10.09
N GLY A 20 5.27 -4.58 -8.91
CA GLY A 20 6.43 -5.10 -8.21
C GLY A 20 7.78 -4.56 -8.73
N ILE A 21 7.77 -3.51 -9.56
CA ILE A 21 8.98 -2.91 -10.11
C ILE A 21 9.52 -1.86 -9.12
N THR A 22 10.63 -2.17 -8.47
CA THR A 22 11.21 -1.35 -7.40
C THR A 22 12.27 -0.37 -7.87
N SER A 23 12.88 -0.61 -9.03
CA SER A 23 13.93 0.26 -9.58
C SER A 23 13.98 0.12 -11.10
N ALA A 24 13.56 1.17 -11.80
CA ALA A 24 13.69 1.25 -13.26
C ALA A 24 13.72 2.71 -13.74
N ASP A 25 14.60 3.01 -14.69
CA ASP A 25 14.55 4.24 -15.46
C ASP A 25 13.75 3.98 -16.74
N VAL A 26 12.52 4.49 -16.80
CA VAL A 26 11.58 4.25 -17.89
C VAL A 26 11.41 5.51 -18.74
N LYS A 27 11.76 5.42 -20.02
CA LYS A 27 11.48 6.46 -21.03
C LYS A 27 10.40 5.96 -21.99
N VAL A 28 9.25 6.63 -21.95
CA VAL A 28 8.11 6.26 -22.80
C VAL A 28 7.98 7.23 -23.95
N SER A 29 7.96 6.70 -25.16
CA SER A 29 7.69 7.46 -26.38
C SER A 29 6.84 6.62 -27.32
N ALA A 30 5.77 7.19 -27.85
CA ALA A 30 4.94 6.55 -28.86
C ALA A 30 4.93 7.40 -30.14
N PRO A 31 4.91 6.78 -31.34
CA PRO A 31 4.87 7.50 -32.62
C PRO A 31 3.51 8.19 -32.85
N PHE A 32 2.48 7.77 -32.17
CA PHE A 32 1.12 8.34 -32.19
C PHE A 32 0.54 8.36 -30.78
N LYS A 33 -0.61 9.00 -30.59
CA LYS A 33 -1.28 9.07 -29.27
C LYS A 33 -1.74 7.68 -28.85
N VAL A 34 -1.37 7.27 -27.63
CA VAL A 34 -1.77 6.01 -26.97
C VAL A 34 -2.38 6.30 -25.61
N THR A 35 -3.29 5.43 -25.19
CA THR A 35 -3.87 5.49 -23.83
C THR A 35 -2.85 5.05 -22.78
N GLY A 36 -3.09 5.42 -21.52
CA GLY A 36 -2.23 5.06 -20.42
C GLY A 36 -2.13 3.57 -20.18
N THR A 37 -3.23 2.84 -20.27
CA THR A 37 -3.26 1.38 -20.13
C THR A 37 -2.48 0.67 -21.25
N SER A 38 -2.58 1.17 -22.50
CA SER A 38 -1.78 0.65 -23.61
C SER A 38 -0.28 0.94 -23.42
N ALA A 39 0.06 2.15 -22.94
CA ALA A 39 1.45 2.50 -22.64
C ALA A 39 2.01 1.60 -21.52
N LEU A 40 1.25 1.41 -20.43
CA LEU A 40 1.64 0.52 -19.33
C LEU A 40 1.90 -0.90 -19.83
N SER A 41 1.01 -1.47 -20.64
CA SER A 41 1.19 -2.82 -21.20
C SER A 41 2.50 -2.95 -21.98
N GLY A 42 2.84 -1.94 -22.80
CA GLY A 42 4.11 -1.91 -23.54
C GLY A 42 5.33 -1.78 -22.62
N ILE A 43 5.24 -0.98 -21.56
CA ILE A 43 6.31 -0.82 -20.57
C ILE A 43 6.54 -2.14 -19.84
N LEU A 44 5.47 -2.78 -19.34
CA LEU A 44 5.57 -4.03 -18.60
C LEU A 44 6.19 -5.14 -19.44
N ALA A 45 5.76 -5.26 -20.71
CA ALA A 45 6.37 -6.22 -21.65
C ALA A 45 7.87 -5.95 -21.86
N GLY A 46 8.26 -4.68 -22.03
CA GLY A 46 9.67 -4.31 -22.16
C GLY A 46 10.49 -4.59 -20.90
N VAL A 47 9.91 -4.38 -19.72
CA VAL A 47 10.57 -4.68 -18.42
C VAL A 47 10.76 -6.19 -18.26
N GLU A 48 9.77 -7.01 -18.60
CA GLU A 48 9.90 -8.48 -18.58
C GLU A 48 11.01 -8.97 -19.51
N GLU A 49 11.05 -8.43 -20.74
CA GLU A 49 12.06 -8.82 -21.74
C GLU A 49 13.48 -8.47 -21.29
N VAL A 50 13.68 -7.26 -20.76
CA VAL A 50 15.00 -6.79 -20.32
C VAL A 50 15.40 -7.36 -18.98
N GLY A 51 14.44 -7.48 -18.05
CA GLY A 51 14.66 -7.95 -16.69
C GLY A 51 14.81 -9.47 -16.57
N GLY A 52 14.32 -10.22 -17.55
CA GLY A 52 14.34 -11.68 -17.53
C GLY A 52 13.49 -12.32 -16.44
N PHE A 53 12.46 -11.61 -15.98
CA PHE A 53 11.47 -12.10 -15.01
C PHE A 53 10.05 -11.88 -15.54
N GLU A 54 9.09 -12.61 -15.01
CA GLU A 54 7.69 -12.54 -15.41
C GLU A 54 6.88 -11.79 -14.36
N ILE A 55 6.06 -10.82 -14.80
CA ILE A 55 5.10 -10.11 -13.97
C ILE A 55 3.78 -10.90 -14.04
N SER A 56 3.23 -11.26 -12.88
CA SER A 56 1.98 -12.04 -12.85
C SER A 56 0.82 -11.31 -13.54
N LEU A 57 -0.12 -12.08 -14.08
CA LEU A 57 -1.31 -11.49 -14.71
C LEU A 57 -2.08 -10.60 -13.72
N LYS A 58 -2.20 -11.02 -12.46
CA LYS A 58 -2.87 -10.26 -11.42
C LYS A 58 -2.20 -8.91 -11.16
N GLN A 59 -0.85 -8.85 -11.10
CA GLN A 59 -0.12 -7.59 -10.98
C GLN A 59 -0.35 -6.67 -12.18
N LYS A 60 -0.35 -7.21 -13.40
CA LYS A 60 -0.62 -6.43 -14.62
C LYS A 60 -2.03 -5.84 -14.62
N GLU A 61 -3.03 -6.64 -14.29
CA GLU A 61 -4.44 -6.22 -14.22
C GLU A 61 -4.66 -5.18 -13.12
N THR A 62 -4.11 -5.38 -11.93
CA THR A 62 -4.21 -4.43 -10.82
C THR A 62 -3.53 -3.10 -11.16
N ALA A 63 -2.35 -3.12 -11.79
CA ALA A 63 -1.66 -1.92 -12.23
C ALA A 63 -2.44 -1.14 -13.32
N GLN A 64 -3.13 -1.85 -14.24
CA GLN A 64 -4.02 -1.21 -15.22
C GLN A 64 -5.24 -0.59 -14.52
N LYS A 65 -5.87 -1.30 -13.60
CA LYS A 65 -6.99 -0.79 -12.80
C LYS A 65 -6.57 0.43 -11.96
N GLU A 66 -5.33 0.47 -11.47
CA GLU A 66 -4.81 1.64 -10.76
C GLU A 66 -4.77 2.88 -11.66
N ILE A 67 -4.31 2.76 -12.90
CA ILE A 67 -4.34 3.87 -13.85
C ILE A 67 -5.78 4.33 -14.09
N GLU A 68 -6.70 3.42 -14.38
CA GLU A 68 -8.11 3.73 -14.66
C GLU A 68 -8.77 4.42 -13.46
N THR A 69 -8.56 3.89 -12.25
CA THR A 69 -9.09 4.50 -11.02
C THR A 69 -8.48 5.87 -10.77
N THR A 70 -7.17 6.02 -10.99
CA THR A 70 -6.49 7.31 -10.76
C THR A 70 -6.95 8.36 -11.76
N VAL A 71 -7.19 8.00 -13.03
CA VAL A 71 -7.77 8.90 -14.03
C VAL A 71 -9.17 9.34 -13.61
N ALA A 72 -10.05 8.40 -13.23
CA ALA A 72 -11.41 8.70 -12.81
C ALA A 72 -11.45 9.60 -11.56
N VAL A 73 -10.60 9.35 -10.57
CA VAL A 73 -10.45 10.23 -9.39
C VAL A 73 -9.84 11.56 -9.78
N GLY A 74 -8.91 11.57 -10.72
CA GLY A 74 -8.27 12.78 -11.24
C GLY A 74 -9.23 13.73 -11.95
N ASP A 75 -10.28 13.21 -12.56
CA ASP A 75 -11.36 14.04 -13.15
C ASP A 75 -12.15 14.84 -12.08
N GLU A 76 -12.17 14.35 -10.83
CA GLU A 76 -12.83 15.02 -9.72
C GLU A 76 -11.93 16.00 -8.95
N ILE A 77 -10.65 15.65 -8.76
CA ILE A 77 -9.77 16.40 -7.85
C ILE A 77 -8.44 16.87 -8.46
N GLY A 78 -8.16 16.50 -9.70
CA GLY A 78 -6.90 16.76 -10.38
C GLY A 78 -5.98 15.52 -10.42
N SER A 79 -5.25 15.36 -11.52
CA SER A 79 -4.47 14.14 -11.82
C SER A 79 -3.30 13.90 -10.85
N GLU A 80 -2.59 14.97 -10.44
CA GLU A 80 -1.47 14.84 -9.49
C GLU A 80 -1.97 14.65 -8.06
N GLU A 81 -3.09 15.28 -7.71
CA GLU A 81 -3.79 15.07 -6.44
C GLU A 81 -4.26 13.61 -6.31
N ALA A 82 -4.91 13.09 -7.34
CA ALA A 82 -5.36 11.70 -7.38
C ALA A 82 -4.19 10.72 -7.30
N SER A 83 -3.12 10.96 -8.07
CA SER A 83 -1.91 10.13 -8.03
C SER A 83 -1.29 10.10 -6.64
N THR A 84 -1.28 11.25 -5.95
CA THR A 84 -0.73 11.33 -4.59
C THR A 84 -1.63 10.62 -3.59
N LEU A 85 -2.95 10.83 -3.66
CA LEU A 85 -3.93 10.15 -2.81
C LEU A 85 -3.83 8.63 -2.95
N ILE A 86 -3.87 8.13 -4.18
CA ILE A 86 -3.79 6.69 -4.48
C ILE A 86 -2.47 6.09 -3.98
N ASN A 87 -1.34 6.77 -4.18
CA ASN A 87 -0.05 6.29 -3.68
C ASN A 87 -0.01 6.19 -2.15
N ASP A 88 -0.53 7.18 -1.45
CA ASP A 88 -0.50 7.20 0.01
C ASP A 88 -1.46 6.15 0.60
N VAL A 89 -2.67 6.00 0.04
CA VAL A 89 -3.59 4.91 0.42
C VAL A 89 -2.96 3.54 0.17
N LYS A 90 -2.39 3.32 -1.02
CA LYS A 90 -1.70 2.09 -1.38
C LYS A 90 -0.53 1.77 -0.43
N THR A 91 0.25 2.78 -0.08
CA THR A 91 1.37 2.62 0.85
C THR A 91 0.91 2.07 2.19
N GLU A 92 -0.19 2.61 2.72
CA GLU A 92 -0.73 2.15 3.99
C GLU A 92 -1.37 0.75 3.90
N VAL A 93 -2.09 0.46 2.81
CA VAL A 93 -2.65 -0.89 2.60
C VAL A 93 -1.54 -1.95 2.52
N ILE A 94 -0.47 -1.71 1.75
CA ILE A 94 0.66 -2.65 1.65
C ILE A 94 1.39 -2.80 2.99
N LYS A 95 1.46 -1.72 3.77
CA LYS A 95 2.16 -1.70 5.07
C LYS A 95 1.38 -2.43 6.15
N GLU A 96 0.08 -2.15 6.25
CA GLU A 96 -0.79 -2.63 7.33
C GLU A 96 -1.43 -4.00 7.03
N GLN A 97 -1.47 -4.41 5.74
CA GLN A 97 -2.04 -5.67 5.27
C GLN A 97 -3.42 -5.97 5.91
N PRO A 98 -4.44 -5.11 5.67
CA PRO A 98 -5.75 -5.25 6.28
C PRO A 98 -6.38 -6.62 5.96
N GLU A 99 -7.05 -7.21 6.94
CA GLU A 99 -7.69 -8.53 6.81
C GLU A 99 -9.10 -8.43 6.23
N THR A 100 -9.74 -7.26 6.31
CA THR A 100 -11.13 -7.05 5.91
C THR A 100 -11.29 -5.84 4.98
N GLU A 101 -12.36 -5.86 4.18
CA GLU A 101 -12.74 -4.72 3.32
C GLU A 101 -13.10 -3.48 4.15
N GLU A 102 -13.65 -3.67 5.35
CA GLU A 102 -13.97 -2.60 6.29
C GLU A 102 -12.71 -1.85 6.73
N GLU A 103 -11.62 -2.56 7.03
CA GLU A 103 -10.33 -1.95 7.36
C GLU A 103 -9.75 -1.17 6.17
N ILE A 104 -9.88 -1.70 4.95
CA ILE A 104 -9.50 -0.97 3.73
C ILE A 104 -10.32 0.32 3.59
N LYS A 105 -11.63 0.27 3.82
CA LYS A 105 -12.51 1.46 3.80
C LYS A 105 -12.08 2.50 4.83
N GLU A 106 -11.74 2.07 6.05
CA GLU A 106 -11.24 2.97 7.08
C GLU A 106 -9.95 3.66 6.67
N ILE A 107 -8.98 2.94 6.06
CA ILE A 107 -7.75 3.53 5.53
C ILE A 107 -8.07 4.57 4.45
N VAL A 108 -8.93 4.24 3.48
CA VAL A 108 -9.34 5.15 2.40
C VAL A 108 -10.01 6.40 2.95
N GLU A 109 -10.97 6.26 3.85
CA GLU A 109 -11.69 7.38 4.44
C GLU A 109 -10.78 8.29 5.27
N ASN A 110 -9.91 7.71 6.08
CA ASN A 110 -8.99 8.48 6.92
C ASN A 110 -8.01 9.30 6.08
N ILE A 111 -7.42 8.71 5.06
CA ILE A 111 -6.48 9.43 4.20
C ILE A 111 -7.22 10.48 3.36
N THR A 112 -8.38 10.16 2.79
CA THR A 112 -9.19 11.10 2.01
C THR A 112 -9.59 12.32 2.85
N ASN A 113 -10.04 12.09 4.09
CA ASN A 113 -10.42 13.17 5.00
C ASN A 113 -9.24 14.09 5.36
N GLN A 114 -8.03 13.54 5.46
CA GLN A 114 -6.83 14.33 5.73
C GLN A 114 -6.36 15.15 4.53
N TYR A 115 -6.72 14.74 3.32
CA TYR A 115 -6.40 15.47 2.08
C TYR A 115 -7.26 16.71 1.86
N ASN A 116 -8.32 16.88 2.63
CA ASN A 116 -9.30 17.96 2.45
C ASN A 116 -9.82 18.06 1.01
N VAL A 117 -9.96 16.91 0.34
CA VAL A 117 -10.55 16.78 -0.99
C VAL A 117 -11.95 16.19 -0.89
N ASN A 118 -12.83 16.64 -1.77
CA ASN A 118 -14.18 16.10 -1.84
C ASN A 118 -14.28 15.21 -3.09
N ILE A 119 -14.29 13.90 -2.87
CA ILE A 119 -14.51 12.91 -3.91
C ILE A 119 -15.86 12.23 -3.73
N SER A 120 -16.45 11.80 -4.83
CA SER A 120 -17.74 11.11 -4.83
C SER A 120 -17.68 9.77 -4.10
N VAL A 121 -18.83 9.26 -3.67
CA VAL A 121 -18.95 7.91 -3.09
C VAL A 121 -18.44 6.86 -4.07
N ASN A 122 -18.80 6.98 -5.35
CA ASN A 122 -18.35 6.06 -6.39
C ASN A 122 -16.82 6.06 -6.54
N ALA A 123 -16.18 7.23 -6.45
CA ALA A 123 -14.72 7.33 -6.49
C ALA A 123 -14.08 6.64 -5.28
N LYS A 124 -14.63 6.83 -4.06
CA LYS A 124 -14.19 6.13 -2.85
C LYS A 124 -14.32 4.61 -2.98
N ASP A 125 -15.48 4.13 -3.45
CA ASP A 125 -15.72 2.71 -3.68
C ASP A 125 -14.74 2.13 -4.71
N SER A 126 -14.42 2.89 -5.77
CA SER A 126 -13.42 2.49 -6.75
C SER A 126 -12.01 2.37 -6.15
N ILE A 127 -11.65 3.30 -5.25
CA ILE A 127 -10.38 3.23 -4.50
C ILE A 127 -10.36 2.00 -3.59
N VAL A 128 -11.44 1.74 -2.84
CA VAL A 128 -11.55 0.56 -1.97
C VAL A 128 -11.38 -0.73 -2.78
N ASN A 129 -12.08 -0.85 -3.90
CA ASN A 129 -11.97 -2.01 -4.79
C ASN A 129 -10.56 -2.18 -5.39
N LEU A 130 -9.89 -1.09 -5.75
CA LEU A 130 -8.49 -1.13 -6.18
C LEU A 130 -7.57 -1.59 -5.05
N MET A 131 -7.76 -1.06 -3.85
CA MET A 131 -6.92 -1.40 -2.70
C MET A 131 -7.13 -2.84 -2.22
N SER A 132 -8.33 -3.39 -2.37
CA SER A 132 -8.57 -4.82 -2.16
C SER A 132 -7.73 -5.67 -3.13
N ASP A 133 -7.72 -5.33 -4.43
CA ASP A 133 -6.88 -6.03 -5.40
C ASP A 133 -5.38 -5.87 -5.11
N VAL A 134 -4.94 -4.68 -4.65
CA VAL A 134 -3.54 -4.43 -4.24
C VAL A 134 -3.17 -5.28 -3.02
N ASN A 135 -4.04 -5.32 -2.01
CA ASN A 135 -3.83 -6.13 -0.79
C ASN A 135 -3.68 -7.61 -1.13
N ASP A 136 -4.49 -8.08 -2.05
CA ASP A 136 -4.47 -9.45 -2.56
C ASP A 136 -3.23 -9.80 -3.41
N LEU A 137 -2.36 -8.86 -3.77
CA LEU A 137 -1.08 -9.12 -4.42
C LEU A 137 -0.02 -9.62 -3.44
N ASP A 138 -0.26 -9.51 -2.14
CA ASP A 138 0.67 -9.88 -1.07
C ASP A 138 2.08 -9.28 -1.28
N LEU A 139 2.10 -7.99 -1.55
CA LEU A 139 3.32 -7.24 -1.83
C LEU A 139 4.12 -7.02 -0.56
N ASP A 140 5.43 -7.34 -0.58
CA ASP A 140 6.31 -7.13 0.56
C ASP A 140 6.65 -5.64 0.74
N TYR A 141 6.11 -5.05 1.83
CA TYR A 141 6.40 -3.66 2.18
C TYR A 141 7.90 -3.41 2.38
N SER A 142 8.65 -4.36 2.92
CA SER A 142 10.09 -4.19 3.17
C SER A 142 10.89 -3.99 1.88
N GLU A 143 10.44 -4.61 0.79
CA GLU A 143 11.03 -4.47 -0.54
C GLU A 143 10.59 -3.17 -1.22
N LEU A 144 9.32 -2.78 -1.06
CA LEU A 144 8.69 -1.66 -1.76
C LEU A 144 8.82 -0.31 -1.05
N LYS A 145 9.11 -0.27 0.26
CA LYS A 145 9.09 0.95 1.07
C LYS A 145 9.92 2.10 0.52
N ASN A 146 11.07 1.82 -0.09
CA ASN A 146 11.93 2.86 -0.65
C ASN A 146 11.29 3.46 -1.91
N SER A 147 10.77 2.63 -2.81
CA SER A 147 10.09 3.06 -4.03
C SER A 147 8.80 3.83 -3.72
N LEU A 148 8.01 3.35 -2.76
CA LEU A 148 6.80 4.04 -2.28
C LEU A 148 7.14 5.41 -1.67
N LYS A 149 8.20 5.49 -0.86
CA LYS A 149 8.66 6.74 -0.28
C LYS A 149 9.20 7.72 -1.33
N GLU A 150 9.97 7.24 -2.30
CA GLU A 150 10.46 8.05 -3.41
C GLU A 150 9.31 8.57 -4.26
N ALA A 151 8.32 7.73 -4.56
CA ALA A 151 7.09 8.13 -5.23
C ALA A 151 6.37 9.23 -4.43
N SER A 152 6.12 9.04 -3.15
CA SER A 152 5.46 10.05 -2.29
C SER A 152 6.22 11.37 -2.26
N ASN A 153 7.56 11.35 -2.19
CA ASN A 153 8.38 12.55 -2.23
C ASN A 153 8.27 13.28 -3.59
N LYS A 154 8.34 12.54 -4.71
CA LYS A 154 8.22 13.09 -6.07
C LYS A 154 6.84 13.71 -6.27
N LEU A 155 5.79 13.00 -5.90
CA LEU A 155 4.40 13.48 -5.98
C LEU A 155 4.20 14.75 -5.14
N SER A 156 4.70 14.76 -3.90
CA SER A 156 4.62 15.95 -3.04
C SER A 156 5.37 17.16 -3.62
N ASN A 157 6.49 16.94 -4.31
CA ASN A 157 7.22 18.01 -4.99
C ASN A 157 6.45 18.52 -6.22
N ASN A 158 5.88 17.61 -7.03
CA ASN A 158 5.03 17.99 -8.16
C ASN A 158 3.86 18.90 -7.71
N LEU A 159 3.18 18.52 -6.63
CA LEU A 159 2.10 19.34 -6.06
C LEU A 159 2.58 20.71 -5.61
N LYS A 160 3.75 20.80 -4.97
CA LYS A 160 4.33 22.08 -4.55
C LYS A 160 4.67 22.98 -5.75
N GLU A 161 5.23 22.42 -6.82
CA GLU A 161 5.55 23.13 -8.04
C GLU A 161 4.28 23.68 -8.73
N LEU A 162 3.17 22.94 -8.64
CA LEU A 162 1.88 23.38 -9.13
C LEU A 162 1.16 24.36 -8.18
N GLY A 163 1.74 24.65 -7.00
CA GLY A 163 1.13 25.51 -5.98
C GLY A 163 -0.06 24.89 -5.25
N ILE A 164 -0.22 23.58 -5.35
CA ILE A 164 -1.33 22.82 -4.77
C ILE A 164 -0.96 22.39 -3.34
N LYS A 165 -1.84 22.68 -2.39
CA LYS A 165 -1.71 22.26 -0.99
C LYS A 165 -2.78 21.23 -0.67
N LEU A 166 -2.47 19.95 -0.85
CA LEU A 166 -3.34 18.85 -0.44
C LEU A 166 -3.24 18.54 1.05
N LYS A 167 -2.06 18.73 1.63
CA LYS A 167 -1.76 18.28 2.99
C LYS A 167 -1.63 19.49 3.91
N GLU A 168 -2.35 19.45 5.04
CA GLU A 168 -2.12 20.41 6.13
C GLU A 168 -0.73 20.19 6.75
N GLU A 169 -0.16 21.23 7.38
CA GLU A 169 1.03 21.07 8.21
C GLU A 169 0.78 20.02 9.30
N GLY A 170 1.68 19.03 9.41
CA GLY A 170 1.53 17.93 10.36
C GLY A 170 0.78 16.69 9.81
N PHE A 171 0.48 16.63 8.50
CA PHE A 171 -0.18 15.50 7.86
C PHE A 171 0.48 14.14 8.21
N PHE A 172 1.80 14.01 8.04
CA PHE A 172 2.52 12.78 8.36
C PHE A 172 2.55 12.46 9.85
N GLU A 173 2.55 13.48 10.71
CA GLU A 173 2.44 13.32 12.17
C GLU A 173 1.04 12.82 12.57
N LYS A 174 -0.01 13.33 11.93
CA LYS A 174 -1.40 12.89 12.17
C LYS A 174 -1.61 11.45 11.72
N ILE A 175 -1.12 11.06 10.54
CA ILE A 175 -1.17 9.68 10.07
C ILE A 175 -0.41 8.77 11.02
N LYS A 176 0.83 9.11 11.37
CA LYS A 176 1.64 8.33 12.30
C LYS A 176 0.95 8.12 13.66
N ASN A 177 0.38 9.18 14.23
CA ASN A 177 -0.32 9.10 15.51
C ASN A 177 -1.59 8.26 15.40
N TRP A 178 -2.35 8.38 14.30
CA TRP A 178 -3.52 7.56 14.07
C TRP A 178 -3.15 6.06 13.97
N PHE A 179 -2.05 5.71 13.28
CA PHE A 179 -1.57 4.32 13.23
C PHE A 179 -1.13 3.79 14.59
N VAL A 180 -0.48 4.63 15.41
CA VAL A 180 -0.16 4.25 16.80
C VAL A 180 -1.45 3.98 17.59
N ASP A 181 -2.46 4.82 17.46
CA ASP A 181 -3.75 4.65 18.13
C ASP A 181 -4.51 3.40 17.63
N LEU A 182 -4.45 3.11 16.33
CA LEU A 182 -5.04 1.91 15.74
C LEU A 182 -4.32 0.65 16.22
N TRP A 183 -2.98 0.68 16.24
CA TRP A 183 -2.14 -0.40 16.72
C TRP A 183 -2.38 -0.69 18.22
N ASP A 184 -2.50 0.35 19.02
CA ASP A 184 -2.81 0.21 20.46
C ASP A 184 -4.21 -0.40 20.67
N LYS A 185 -5.21 -0.04 19.85
CA LYS A 185 -6.52 -0.68 19.86
C LYS A 185 -6.44 -2.15 19.45
N PHE A 186 -5.70 -2.47 18.40
CA PHE A 186 -5.49 -3.84 17.94
C PHE A 186 -4.83 -4.71 19.04
N ILE A 187 -3.73 -4.24 19.63
CA ILE A 187 -3.07 -4.94 20.74
C ILE A 187 -4.02 -5.09 21.95
N SER A 188 -4.86 -4.09 22.23
CA SER A 188 -5.82 -4.18 23.34
C SER A 188 -6.89 -5.25 23.12
N LEU A 189 -7.32 -5.48 21.88
CA LEU A 189 -8.24 -6.55 21.50
C LEU A 189 -7.63 -7.94 21.70
N PHE A 190 -6.35 -8.13 21.35
CA PHE A 190 -5.64 -9.39 21.58
C PHE A 190 -5.35 -9.64 23.08
N ARG A 191 -5.01 -8.60 23.85
CA ARG A 191 -4.81 -8.72 25.30
C ARG A 191 -6.09 -9.06 26.07
N SER A 192 -7.25 -8.66 25.57
CA SER A 192 -8.53 -9.01 26.20
C SER A 192 -8.98 -10.44 25.90
N SER A 193 -8.41 -11.11 24.89
CA SER A 193 -8.68 -12.54 24.61
C SER A 193 -7.86 -13.50 25.49
N ASP A 194 -6.72 -13.05 26.01
CA ASP A 194 -5.79 -13.91 26.78
C ASP A 194 -6.08 -13.92 28.28
N SER A 195 -7.08 -13.15 28.77
CA SER A 195 -7.41 -13.05 30.20
C SER A 195 -8.49 -14.02 30.71
N ASN A 196 -8.88 -15.05 29.94
CA ASN A 196 -9.86 -16.06 30.34
C ASN A 196 -9.30 -17.49 30.53
N GLU A 197 -7.99 -17.67 30.59
CA GLU A 197 -7.35 -18.95 30.96
C GLU A 197 -6.35 -18.75 32.09
N GLU A 198 -6.82 -18.44 33.29
CA GLU A 198 -6.12 -18.69 34.54
C GLU A 198 -7.15 -19.08 35.62
N GLU A 199 -7.25 -20.37 35.88
CA GLU A 199 -7.32 -20.96 37.19
C GLU A 199 -7.60 -22.47 37.06
N ASN A 200 -6.57 -23.26 36.96
CA ASN A 200 -6.51 -24.54 37.70
C ASN A 200 -5.09 -25.15 37.57
N THR A 201 -4.17 -24.72 38.42
CA THR A 201 -2.98 -25.52 38.68
C THR A 201 -3.09 -26.06 40.09
N ASP A 202 -3.65 -27.25 40.18
CA ASP A 202 -3.57 -28.08 41.40
C ASP A 202 -2.12 -28.51 41.61
N SER A 203 -1.64 -28.20 42.80
CA SER A 203 -0.29 -28.42 43.28
C SER A 203 0.03 -29.92 43.38
N ILE A 204 1.04 -30.38 42.65
CA ILE A 204 1.69 -31.69 42.89
C ILE A 204 3.00 -31.41 43.62
N PRO A 205 3.22 -31.99 44.82
CA PRO A 205 4.48 -31.83 45.54
C PRO A 205 5.59 -32.67 44.95
N LEU A 206 6.73 -32.04 44.71
CA LEU A 206 8.00 -32.70 44.34
C LEU A 206 8.56 -33.44 45.57
N GLU A 207 8.45 -34.76 45.61
CA GLU A 207 9.27 -35.60 46.51
C GLU A 207 10.65 -35.78 45.89
N LEU A 208 11.63 -35.24 46.61
CA LEU A 208 13.06 -35.53 46.45
C LEU A 208 13.33 -36.99 46.89
N ASN A 209 13.75 -37.85 45.98
CA ASN A 209 14.38 -39.11 46.39
C ASN A 209 15.86 -39.11 46.00
N GLN A 210 16.67 -39.22 47.03
CA GLN A 210 18.13 -39.24 47.03
C GLN A 210 18.66 -40.55 46.43
N GLU A 211 19.79 -40.41 45.75
CA GLU A 211 20.66 -41.54 45.39
C GLU A 211 21.15 -42.32 46.58
N PRO A 212 21.53 -43.59 46.38
CA PRO A 212 22.71 -44.05 47.02
C PRO A 212 23.79 -44.54 46.07
N THR A 213 24.96 -44.00 46.25
CA THR A 213 26.27 -44.50 45.81
C THR A 213 26.54 -45.89 46.32
N LYS A 214 27.16 -46.74 45.43
CA LYS A 214 28.14 -47.82 45.78
C LYS A 214 28.82 -48.17 44.47
N GLU A 215 30.04 -47.91 44.22
CA GLU A 215 31.31 -48.49 44.65
C GLU A 215 31.48 -50.03 44.42
N GLN A 216 32.51 -50.32 43.57
CA GLN A 216 33.37 -51.51 43.54
C GLN A 216 32.85 -52.81 42.88
N SER A 217 33.41 -53.24 41.82
CA SER A 217 34.61 -54.13 41.67
C SER A 217 34.93 -54.28 40.18
#